data_e69738415740b1c15e458b6612c9e54e
#
_entry.id   e69738415740b1c15e458b6612c9e54e
#
_cell.length_a   1.000
_cell.length_b   1.000
_cell.length_c   1.000
_cell.angle_alpha   90.00
_cell.angle_beta   90.00
_cell.angle_gamma   90.00
#
_symmetry.space_group_name_H-M   'P 1'
#
loop_
_entity.id
_entity.type
_entity.pdbx_description
1 polymer ?
#
loop_
_entity_poly.entity_id
_entity_poly.type
_entity_poly.pdbx_seq_one_letter_code
_entity_poly.pdbx_strand_id
1 'polypeptide(L)'
;MTSRIPLVDLTGASQPGARREEVVETIRQACEDTGFLVVTGHGVSDNVIRGIEAVSREFFSLPYEEKMRYIGGSGVFRGYTPIETSTLALSKDILTPPDLCEAFSINRFDDRKVALRSGLQEGREAFFAPNIWPERPEDFKHAFETYYGVMEDLATRLMRLMALALELDEHWFDDKIRDHITSLTANYYPELEQPADSDQFRRSEHTDWGVSRFFSTMVSLDCKSKHLTENGKTYRLSLMLLSSTWVT
;
A
#
# COMPACT_ATOMS: atom_id res chain seq x y z
N MET A 1 11.60 -24.15 -10.01
CA MET A 1 12.20 -23.71 -8.73
C MET A 1 11.27 -22.64 -8.19
N THR A 2 10.63 -22.86 -7.03
CA THR A 2 9.79 -21.83 -6.41
C THR A 2 10.75 -20.79 -5.83
N SER A 3 10.83 -19.64 -6.50
CA SER A 3 11.64 -18.50 -6.06
C SER A 3 11.09 -18.02 -4.72
N ARG A 4 11.94 -18.04 -3.68
CA ARG A 4 11.57 -17.54 -2.34
C ARG A 4 11.62 -16.03 -2.36
N ILE A 5 10.60 -15.35 -1.81
CA ILE A 5 10.61 -13.88 -1.70
C ILE A 5 11.76 -13.46 -0.76
N PRO A 6 12.70 -12.62 -1.23
CA PRO A 6 13.84 -12.19 -0.41
C PRO A 6 13.42 -11.36 0.79
N LEU A 7 14.13 -11.55 1.92
CA LEU A 7 14.01 -10.73 3.12
C LEU A 7 15.12 -9.67 3.12
N VAL A 8 14.73 -8.40 3.20
CA VAL A 8 15.65 -7.26 3.23
C VAL A 8 15.54 -6.57 4.59
N ASP A 9 16.56 -6.70 5.41
CA ASP A 9 16.65 -5.99 6.69
C ASP A 9 17.36 -4.65 6.51
N LEU A 10 16.63 -3.55 6.69
CA LEU A 10 17.13 -2.18 6.53
C LEU A 10 17.95 -1.67 7.72
N THR A 11 18.12 -2.47 8.77
CA THR A 11 18.91 -2.06 9.94
C THR A 11 20.34 -1.73 9.52
N GLY A 12 20.78 -0.50 9.81
CA GLY A 12 22.13 -0.02 9.48
C GLY A 12 22.35 0.38 8.01
N ALA A 13 21.33 0.27 7.13
CA ALA A 13 21.47 0.62 5.70
C ALA A 13 21.41 2.13 5.41
N SER A 14 21.14 2.98 6.40
CA SER A 14 21.05 4.43 6.25
C SER A 14 22.40 5.13 6.04
N GLN A 15 23.50 4.47 6.40
CA GLN A 15 24.86 5.02 6.27
C GLN A 15 25.65 4.28 5.20
N PRO A 16 26.51 4.98 4.42
CA PRO A 16 27.41 4.32 3.48
C PRO A 16 28.29 3.26 4.16
N GLY A 17 28.54 2.16 3.48
CA GLY A 17 29.40 1.07 3.96
C GLY A 17 28.88 -0.32 3.57
N ALA A 18 29.61 -1.35 3.95
CA ALA A 18 29.38 -2.74 3.54
C ALA A 18 27.94 -3.22 3.79
N ARG A 19 27.31 -2.82 4.90
CA ARG A 19 25.92 -3.19 5.20
C ARG A 19 24.93 -2.61 4.21
N ARG A 20 25.11 -1.34 3.81
CA ARG A 20 24.27 -0.69 2.81
C ARG A 20 24.47 -1.33 1.43
N GLU A 21 25.70 -1.66 1.07
CA GLU A 21 26.01 -2.34 -0.21
C GLU A 21 25.36 -3.73 -0.28
N GLU A 22 25.37 -4.49 0.80
CA GLU A 22 24.66 -5.77 0.91
C GLU A 22 23.15 -5.62 0.71
N VAL A 23 22.54 -4.62 1.35
CA VAL A 23 21.10 -4.33 1.21
C VAL A 23 20.77 -3.91 -0.22
N VAL A 24 21.57 -3.05 -0.83
CA VAL A 24 21.41 -2.59 -2.22
C VAL A 24 21.47 -3.78 -3.18
N GLU A 25 22.44 -4.67 -3.02
CA GLU A 25 22.58 -5.85 -3.86
C GLU A 25 21.39 -6.82 -3.69
N THR A 26 20.90 -7.00 -2.44
CA THR A 26 19.72 -7.83 -2.20
C THR A 26 18.46 -7.24 -2.85
N ILE A 27 18.30 -5.93 -2.81
CA ILE A 27 17.20 -5.22 -3.49
C ILE A 27 17.30 -5.43 -5.00
N ARG A 28 18.49 -5.25 -5.59
CA ARG A 28 18.72 -5.45 -7.03
C ARG A 28 18.30 -6.86 -7.46
N GLN A 29 18.80 -7.89 -6.77
CA GLN A 29 18.45 -9.28 -7.06
C GLN A 29 16.96 -9.55 -6.91
N ALA A 30 16.32 -9.03 -5.85
CA ALA A 30 14.88 -9.18 -5.65
C ALA A 30 14.06 -8.57 -6.79
N CYS A 31 14.48 -7.40 -7.30
CA CYS A 31 13.83 -6.74 -8.43
C CYS A 31 13.98 -7.53 -9.74
N GLU A 32 15.17 -8.09 -9.99
CA GLU A 32 15.46 -8.85 -11.21
C GLU A 32 14.78 -10.23 -11.22
N ASP A 33 14.73 -10.90 -10.05
CA ASP A 33 14.26 -12.28 -9.96
C ASP A 33 12.75 -12.41 -9.83
N THR A 34 12.15 -11.66 -8.90
CA THR A 34 10.75 -11.84 -8.50
C THR A 34 9.89 -10.59 -8.58
N GLY A 35 10.48 -9.43 -8.50
CA GLY A 35 9.78 -8.17 -8.32
C GLY A 35 9.19 -7.99 -6.91
N PHE A 36 9.46 -8.91 -5.98
CA PHE A 36 8.92 -8.91 -4.61
C PHE A 36 10.02 -8.98 -3.59
N LEU A 37 9.87 -8.24 -2.51
CA LEU A 37 10.74 -8.35 -1.33
C LEU A 37 9.96 -8.10 -0.04
N VAL A 38 10.47 -8.64 1.04
CA VAL A 38 9.95 -8.40 2.38
C VAL A 38 10.92 -7.49 3.12
N VAL A 39 10.43 -6.39 3.65
CA VAL A 39 11.24 -5.40 4.37
C VAL A 39 11.08 -5.58 5.88
N THR A 40 12.21 -5.65 6.58
CA THR A 40 12.30 -5.61 8.05
C THR A 40 13.27 -4.52 8.48
N GLY A 41 13.35 -4.23 9.78
CA GLY A 41 14.24 -3.17 10.27
C GLY A 41 13.90 -1.78 9.71
N HIS A 42 12.66 -1.59 9.23
CA HIS A 42 12.19 -0.38 8.54
C HIS A 42 12.06 0.84 9.47
N GLY A 43 12.07 0.65 10.79
CA GLY A 43 12.03 1.74 11.77
C GLY A 43 10.63 2.37 11.99
N VAL A 44 9.59 1.86 11.33
CA VAL A 44 8.21 2.28 11.63
C VAL A 44 7.81 1.78 13.00
N SER A 45 7.37 2.69 13.88
CA SER A 45 7.01 2.35 15.25
C SER A 45 5.80 1.42 15.30
N ASP A 46 5.88 0.41 16.16
CA ASP A 46 4.74 -0.47 16.45
C ASP A 46 3.49 0.28 16.95
N ASN A 47 3.66 1.43 17.61
CA ASN A 47 2.53 2.25 18.06
C ASN A 47 1.79 2.85 16.87
N VAL A 48 2.51 3.32 15.85
CA VAL A 48 1.92 3.87 14.62
C VAL A 48 1.16 2.77 13.87
N ILE A 49 1.75 1.58 13.76
CA ILE A 49 1.10 0.43 13.12
C ILE A 49 -0.16 0.02 13.88
N ARG A 50 -0.07 -0.16 15.21
CA ARG A 50 -1.25 -0.50 16.03
C ARG A 50 -2.32 0.58 16.02
N GLY A 51 -1.92 1.85 15.92
CA GLY A 51 -2.86 2.97 15.81
C GLY A 51 -3.76 2.87 14.58
N ILE A 52 -3.16 2.75 13.40
CA ILE A 52 -3.96 2.62 12.16
C ILE A 52 -4.76 1.31 12.13
N GLU A 53 -4.21 0.21 12.66
CA GLU A 53 -4.93 -1.06 12.79
C GLU A 53 -6.19 -0.93 13.64
N ALA A 54 -6.08 -0.29 14.81
CA ALA A 54 -7.19 -0.12 15.74
C ALA A 54 -8.33 0.69 15.13
N VAL A 55 -8.03 1.88 14.59
CA VAL A 55 -9.05 2.75 14.00
C VAL A 55 -9.67 2.15 12.73
N SER A 56 -8.88 1.39 11.95
CA SER A 56 -9.41 0.70 10.77
C SER A 56 -10.41 -0.40 11.17
N ARG A 57 -10.09 -1.23 12.18
CA ARG A 57 -11.02 -2.25 12.70
C ARG A 57 -12.32 -1.61 13.22
N GLU A 58 -12.20 -0.55 13.99
CA GLU A 58 -13.36 0.14 14.53
C GLU A 58 -14.22 0.72 13.40
N PHE A 59 -13.63 1.37 12.39
CA PHE A 59 -14.34 1.90 11.26
C PHE A 59 -15.09 0.81 10.48
N PHE A 60 -14.43 -0.29 10.12
CA PHE A 60 -15.08 -1.36 9.37
C PHE A 60 -16.13 -2.11 10.17
N SER A 61 -16.12 -2.04 11.51
CA SER A 61 -17.17 -2.58 12.38
C SER A 61 -18.42 -1.69 12.50
N LEU A 62 -18.37 -0.45 11.99
CA LEU A 62 -19.53 0.44 11.98
C LEU A 62 -20.67 -0.14 11.12
N PRO A 63 -21.95 0.22 11.43
CA PRO A 63 -23.07 -0.13 10.59
C PRO A 63 -22.87 0.31 9.13
N TYR A 64 -23.37 -0.49 8.20
CA TYR A 64 -23.22 -0.26 6.77
C TYR A 64 -23.66 1.15 6.35
N GLU A 65 -24.84 1.60 6.84
CA GLU A 65 -25.40 2.92 6.55
C GLU A 65 -24.51 4.07 7.04
N GLU A 66 -23.78 3.86 8.14
CA GLU A 66 -22.85 4.86 8.65
C GLU A 66 -21.59 4.94 7.76
N LYS A 67 -21.03 3.79 7.36
CA LYS A 67 -19.90 3.73 6.42
C LYS A 67 -20.24 4.37 5.07
N MET A 68 -21.47 4.16 4.57
CA MET A 68 -21.98 4.70 3.31
C MET A 68 -21.98 6.23 3.24
N ARG A 69 -21.96 6.92 4.37
CA ARG A 69 -21.86 8.40 4.43
C ARG A 69 -20.52 8.92 3.94
N TYR A 70 -19.51 8.06 3.86
CA TYR A 70 -18.13 8.40 3.53
C TYR A 70 -17.71 7.91 2.15
N ILE A 71 -18.65 7.57 1.28
CA ILE A 71 -18.37 7.21 -0.11
C ILE A 71 -17.89 8.44 -0.89
N GLY A 72 -16.82 8.26 -1.68
CA GLY A 72 -16.39 9.24 -2.66
C GLY A 72 -17.41 9.45 -3.78
N GLY A 73 -17.40 10.62 -4.41
CA GLY A 73 -18.18 10.86 -5.62
C GLY A 73 -17.77 9.96 -6.78
N SER A 74 -18.57 9.93 -7.85
CA SER A 74 -18.26 9.13 -9.04
C SER A 74 -16.86 9.42 -9.58
N GLY A 75 -16.06 8.37 -9.76
CA GLY A 75 -14.68 8.46 -10.24
C GLY A 75 -13.67 8.97 -9.22
N VAL A 76 -14.07 9.20 -7.97
CA VAL A 76 -13.18 9.65 -6.89
C VAL A 76 -12.77 8.46 -6.04
N PHE A 77 -11.48 8.13 -6.07
CA PHE A 77 -10.90 7.03 -5.28
C PHE A 77 -10.51 7.53 -3.88
N ARG A 78 -11.49 8.02 -3.09
CA ARG A 78 -11.32 8.51 -1.73
C ARG A 78 -12.48 8.07 -0.86
N GLY A 79 -12.21 7.92 0.44
CA GLY A 79 -13.21 7.48 1.40
C GLY A 79 -13.50 5.99 1.31
N TYR A 80 -14.71 5.63 1.66
CA TYR A 80 -15.17 4.25 1.76
C TYR A 80 -15.58 3.67 0.41
N THR A 81 -15.13 2.47 0.15
CA THR A 81 -15.54 1.62 -0.99
C THR A 81 -16.28 0.40 -0.42
N PRO A 82 -17.59 0.26 -0.69
CA PRO A 82 -18.37 -0.88 -0.20
C PRO A 82 -17.92 -2.21 -0.83
N ILE A 83 -18.24 -3.31 -0.14
CA ILE A 83 -18.07 -4.66 -0.68
C ILE A 83 -18.87 -4.81 -1.99
N GLU A 84 -18.38 -5.64 -2.91
CA GLU A 84 -19.04 -5.97 -4.19
C GLU A 84 -19.30 -4.76 -5.11
N THR A 85 -18.53 -3.69 -4.99
CA THR A 85 -18.69 -2.52 -5.86
C THR A 85 -17.61 -2.35 -6.91
N SER A 86 -16.50 -3.08 -6.78
CA SER A 86 -15.36 -2.97 -7.71
C SER A 86 -14.67 -4.31 -7.90
N THR A 87 -14.05 -4.50 -9.06
CA THR A 87 -13.11 -5.60 -9.30
C THR A 87 -11.79 -5.05 -9.83
N LEU A 88 -10.68 -5.58 -9.33
CA LEU A 88 -9.35 -5.25 -9.84
C LEU A 88 -8.98 -6.02 -11.11
N ALA A 89 -9.69 -7.10 -11.43
CA ALA A 89 -9.44 -7.89 -12.64
C ALA A 89 -9.56 -7.09 -13.93
N LEU A 90 -10.30 -5.96 -13.92
CA LEU A 90 -10.37 -5.02 -15.05
C LEU A 90 -9.01 -4.44 -15.44
N SER A 91 -8.02 -4.41 -14.54
CA SER A 91 -6.65 -4.01 -14.89
C SER A 91 -5.95 -4.98 -15.85
N LYS A 92 -6.52 -6.18 -16.02
CA LYS A 92 -6.07 -7.24 -16.96
C LYS A 92 -7.09 -7.52 -18.07
N ASP A 93 -8.09 -6.65 -18.25
CA ASP A 93 -9.22 -6.83 -19.16
C ASP A 93 -10.02 -8.13 -18.90
N ILE A 94 -10.02 -8.60 -17.66
CA ILE A 94 -10.76 -9.80 -17.22
C ILE A 94 -12.04 -9.34 -16.53
N LEU A 95 -13.19 -9.84 -16.99
CA LEU A 95 -14.48 -9.65 -16.35
C LEU A 95 -14.67 -10.73 -15.27
N THR A 96 -14.71 -10.32 -14.02
CA THR A 96 -15.05 -11.16 -12.87
C THR A 96 -16.21 -10.54 -12.08
N PRO A 97 -16.92 -11.32 -11.25
CA PRO A 97 -17.76 -10.71 -10.23
C PRO A 97 -16.97 -9.73 -9.37
N PRO A 98 -17.63 -8.75 -8.74
CA PRO A 98 -16.95 -7.79 -7.87
C PRO A 98 -16.21 -8.47 -6.70
N ASP A 99 -15.10 -7.84 -6.27
CA ASP A 99 -14.28 -8.34 -5.16
C ASP A 99 -15.01 -8.29 -3.82
N LEU A 100 -14.81 -9.31 -2.98
CA LEU A 100 -15.36 -9.41 -1.63
C LEU A 100 -14.46 -8.68 -0.63
N CYS A 101 -14.31 -7.38 -0.83
CA CYS A 101 -13.42 -6.52 -0.07
C CYS A 101 -14.06 -5.15 0.13
N GLU A 102 -14.06 -4.67 1.36
CA GLU A 102 -14.30 -3.25 1.67
C GLU A 102 -12.97 -2.52 1.69
N ALA A 103 -12.97 -1.23 1.37
CA ALA A 103 -11.75 -0.44 1.43
C ALA A 103 -12.01 0.97 1.95
N PHE A 104 -10.99 1.59 2.52
CA PHE A 104 -10.99 3.02 2.81
C PHE A 104 -9.69 3.65 2.32
N SER A 105 -9.80 4.67 1.47
CA SER A 105 -8.66 5.27 0.76
C SER A 105 -8.49 6.75 1.05
N ILE A 106 -7.25 7.16 1.25
CA ILE A 106 -6.82 8.56 1.35
C ILE A 106 -5.61 8.83 0.45
N ASN A 107 -5.29 10.10 0.27
CA ASN A 107 -4.02 10.55 -0.30
C ASN A 107 -3.43 11.71 0.54
N ARG A 108 -2.32 12.30 0.05
CA ARG A 108 -1.64 13.42 0.72
C ARG A 108 -2.40 14.75 0.67
N PHE A 109 -3.44 14.87 -0.15
CA PHE A 109 -4.14 16.15 -0.37
C PHE A 109 -5.44 16.20 0.42
N ASP A 110 -5.43 16.99 1.49
CA ASP A 110 -6.64 17.24 2.28
C ASP A 110 -7.31 18.58 1.86
N ASP A 111 -6.54 19.46 1.25
CA ASP A 111 -7.01 20.77 0.76
C ASP A 111 -6.90 20.84 -0.76
N ARG A 112 -8.06 20.97 -1.43
CA ARG A 112 -8.17 21.18 -2.88
C ARG A 112 -7.33 22.38 -3.36
N LYS A 113 -7.17 23.44 -2.53
CA LYS A 113 -6.38 24.61 -2.90
C LYS A 113 -4.89 24.32 -2.95
N VAL A 114 -4.39 23.39 -2.12
CA VAL A 114 -2.98 22.95 -2.16
C VAL A 114 -2.72 22.18 -3.43
N ALA A 115 -3.61 21.28 -3.78
CA ALA A 115 -3.53 20.51 -5.00
C ALA A 115 -3.62 21.42 -6.25
N LEU A 116 -4.53 22.42 -6.26
CA LEU A 116 -4.66 23.41 -7.34
C LEU A 116 -3.38 24.26 -7.54
N ARG A 117 -2.72 24.65 -6.45
CA ARG A 117 -1.48 25.45 -6.53
C ARG A 117 -0.30 24.69 -7.14
N SER A 118 -0.30 23.35 -7.07
CA SER A 118 0.76 22.53 -7.65
C SER A 118 0.70 22.47 -9.19
N GLY A 119 -0.43 22.91 -9.80
CA GLY A 119 -0.62 22.85 -11.26
C GLY A 119 -0.78 21.43 -11.80
N LEU A 120 -0.81 20.42 -10.91
CA LEU A 120 -0.81 18.99 -11.29
C LEU A 120 -2.20 18.43 -11.60
N GLN A 121 -3.26 19.23 -11.43
CA GLN A 121 -4.65 18.76 -11.45
C GLN A 121 -5.29 18.69 -12.83
N GLU A 122 -4.86 19.49 -13.78
CA GLU A 122 -5.54 19.60 -15.06
C GLU A 122 -5.65 18.24 -15.74
N GLY A 123 -6.88 17.76 -15.94
CA GLY A 123 -7.18 16.44 -16.49
C GLY A 123 -6.96 15.27 -15.52
N ARG A 124 -6.77 15.54 -14.22
CA ARG A 124 -6.48 14.52 -13.18
C ARG A 124 -7.24 14.75 -11.89
N GLU A 125 -8.36 15.46 -11.94
CA GLU A 125 -9.10 15.96 -10.79
C GLU A 125 -9.50 14.84 -9.80
N ALA A 126 -9.81 13.65 -10.32
CA ALA A 126 -10.18 12.49 -9.50
C ALA A 126 -9.05 12.03 -8.55
N PHE A 127 -7.79 12.20 -8.97
CA PHE A 127 -6.62 11.83 -8.14
C PHE A 127 -6.28 12.89 -7.10
N PHE A 128 -6.73 14.11 -7.29
CA PHE A 128 -6.47 15.25 -6.40
C PHE A 128 -7.71 15.68 -5.60
N ALA A 129 -8.76 14.88 -5.60
CA ALA A 129 -9.90 15.11 -4.74
C ALA A 129 -9.45 15.12 -3.26
N PRO A 130 -10.02 16.02 -2.43
CA PRO A 130 -9.72 16.03 -1.00
C PRO A 130 -10.12 14.71 -0.34
N ASN A 131 -9.47 14.38 0.77
CA ASN A 131 -9.85 13.24 1.57
C ASN A 131 -11.24 13.41 2.17
N ILE A 132 -11.90 12.30 2.40
CA ILE A 132 -13.17 12.22 3.11
C ILE A 132 -12.86 11.58 4.45
N TRP A 133 -13.17 12.29 5.55
CA TRP A 133 -12.83 11.82 6.88
C TRP A 133 -14.07 11.38 7.65
N PRO A 134 -14.09 10.18 8.24
CA PRO A 134 -15.18 9.78 9.11
C PRO A 134 -15.11 10.54 10.44
N GLU A 135 -16.28 10.81 11.02
CA GLU A 135 -16.40 11.41 12.35
C GLU A 135 -16.03 10.40 13.45
N ARG A 136 -16.10 9.12 13.14
CA ARG A 136 -15.81 8.01 14.06
C ARG A 136 -15.04 6.91 13.34
N PRO A 137 -14.02 6.30 13.99
CA PRO A 137 -13.52 6.64 15.34
C PRO A 137 -12.84 8.02 15.41
N GLU A 138 -12.83 8.64 16.57
CA GLU A 138 -12.32 10.02 16.77
C GLU A 138 -10.89 10.21 16.27
N ASP A 139 -10.01 9.25 16.54
CA ASP A 139 -8.59 9.30 16.15
C ASP A 139 -8.32 8.86 14.71
N PHE A 140 -9.35 8.58 13.90
CA PHE A 140 -9.18 7.99 12.55
C PHE A 140 -8.28 8.83 11.66
N LYS A 141 -8.59 10.12 11.52
CA LYS A 141 -7.81 11.05 10.70
C LYS A 141 -6.35 11.10 11.17
N HIS A 142 -6.14 11.30 12.47
CA HIS A 142 -4.80 11.40 13.05
C HIS A 142 -3.96 10.14 12.82
N ALA A 143 -4.53 8.96 13.00
CA ALA A 143 -3.84 7.69 12.80
C ALA A 143 -3.45 7.48 11.33
N PHE A 144 -4.36 7.78 10.41
CA PHE A 144 -4.10 7.66 8.96
C PHE A 144 -3.04 8.65 8.48
N GLU A 145 -3.11 9.92 8.88
CA GLU A 145 -2.12 10.94 8.53
C GLU A 145 -0.73 10.60 9.10
N THR A 146 -0.68 10.15 10.36
CA THR A 146 0.58 9.76 11.00
C THR A 146 1.21 8.56 10.27
N TYR A 147 0.43 7.52 9.99
CA TYR A 147 0.92 6.36 9.26
C TYR A 147 1.36 6.73 7.83
N TYR A 148 0.58 7.57 7.15
CA TYR A 148 0.88 8.04 5.81
C TYR A 148 2.25 8.73 5.75
N GLY A 149 2.52 9.67 6.65
CA GLY A 149 3.79 10.40 6.69
C GLY A 149 4.99 9.49 6.96
N VAL A 150 4.86 8.54 7.90
CA VAL A 150 5.94 7.58 8.19
C VAL A 150 6.20 6.66 6.98
N MET A 151 5.16 6.29 6.23
CA MET A 151 5.31 5.47 5.02
C MET A 151 5.89 6.27 3.84
N GLU A 152 5.63 7.57 3.73
CA GLU A 152 6.32 8.45 2.76
C GLU A 152 7.83 8.48 3.03
N ASP A 153 8.23 8.62 4.29
CA ASP A 153 9.65 8.60 4.68
C ASP A 153 10.31 7.25 4.37
N LEU A 154 9.63 6.16 4.63
CA LEU A 154 10.11 4.82 4.30
C LEU A 154 10.22 4.64 2.78
N ALA A 155 9.22 5.06 2.02
CA ALA A 155 9.23 5.01 0.56
C ALA A 155 10.41 5.80 -0.03
N THR A 156 10.65 7.01 0.47
CA THR A 156 11.79 7.84 0.04
C THR A 156 13.13 7.15 0.27
N ARG A 157 13.31 6.55 1.46
CA ARG A 157 14.55 5.79 1.77
C ARG A 157 14.74 4.58 0.85
N LEU A 158 13.66 3.84 0.57
CA LEU A 158 13.72 2.69 -0.33
C LEU A 158 13.98 3.11 -1.77
N MET A 159 13.38 4.22 -2.25
CA MET A 159 13.66 4.76 -3.58
C MET A 159 15.14 5.16 -3.75
N ARG A 160 15.79 5.68 -2.71
CA ARG A 160 17.23 5.95 -2.74
C ARG A 160 18.07 4.68 -2.81
N LEU A 161 17.72 3.65 -2.05
CA LEU A 161 18.39 2.33 -2.14
C LEU A 161 18.17 1.69 -3.52
N MET A 162 17.00 1.88 -4.13
CA MET A 162 16.73 1.44 -5.50
C MET A 162 17.54 2.21 -6.54
N ALA A 163 17.72 3.52 -6.37
CA ALA A 163 18.59 4.30 -7.24
C ALA A 163 20.01 3.69 -7.25
N LEU A 164 20.56 3.39 -6.06
CA LEU A 164 21.86 2.73 -5.95
C LEU A 164 21.86 1.32 -6.56
N ALA A 165 20.78 0.55 -6.41
CA ALA A 165 20.64 -0.77 -7.02
C ALA A 165 20.61 -0.71 -8.57
N LEU A 166 20.20 0.41 -9.12
CA LEU A 166 20.23 0.73 -10.56
C LEU A 166 21.53 1.43 -10.99
N GLU A 167 22.54 1.51 -10.12
CA GLU A 167 23.81 2.22 -10.37
C GLU A 167 23.62 3.72 -10.70
N LEU A 168 22.56 4.33 -10.16
CA LEU A 168 22.25 5.74 -10.29
C LEU A 168 22.74 6.52 -9.06
N ASP A 169 22.75 7.86 -9.14
CA ASP A 169 22.94 8.71 -7.97
C ASP A 169 21.86 8.42 -6.92
N GLU A 170 22.24 8.39 -5.63
CA GLU A 170 21.33 8.10 -4.52
C GLU A 170 20.06 8.96 -4.54
N HIS A 171 20.17 10.22 -4.96
CA HIS A 171 19.08 11.20 -4.98
C HIS A 171 18.38 11.32 -6.34
N TRP A 172 18.68 10.42 -7.26
CA TRP A 172 18.15 10.48 -8.63
C TRP A 172 16.64 10.53 -8.72
N PHE A 173 15.95 9.89 -7.78
CA PHE A 173 14.47 9.87 -7.73
C PHE A 173 13.87 11.03 -6.91
N ASP A 174 14.63 11.76 -6.10
CA ASP A 174 14.09 12.72 -5.12
C ASP A 174 13.20 13.79 -5.76
N ASP A 175 13.60 14.36 -6.90
CA ASP A 175 12.83 15.35 -7.65
C ASP A 175 11.60 14.72 -8.35
N LYS A 176 11.66 13.47 -8.72
CA LYS A 176 10.61 12.75 -9.46
C LYS A 176 9.49 12.26 -8.54
N ILE A 177 9.81 11.99 -7.28
CA ILE A 177 8.83 11.54 -6.28
C ILE A 177 8.31 12.66 -5.39
N ARG A 178 8.85 13.87 -5.49
CA ARG A 178 8.44 15.02 -4.66
C ARG A 178 6.95 15.33 -4.75
N ASP A 179 6.40 15.29 -5.96
CA ASP A 179 5.01 15.66 -6.24
C ASP A 179 4.11 14.43 -6.50
N HIS A 180 4.37 13.33 -5.80
CA HIS A 180 3.65 12.08 -5.97
C HIS A 180 2.17 12.17 -5.58
N ILE A 181 1.37 11.27 -6.13
CA ILE A 181 -0.08 11.12 -5.87
C ILE A 181 -0.40 9.79 -5.18
N THR A 182 0.50 9.28 -4.35
CA THR A 182 0.35 8.00 -3.65
C THR A 182 -0.94 7.95 -2.84
N SER A 183 -1.61 6.82 -2.88
CA SER A 183 -2.76 6.54 -2.03
C SER A 183 -2.40 5.55 -0.92
N LEU A 184 -2.97 5.77 0.25
CA LEU A 184 -3.01 4.80 1.34
C LEU A 184 -4.40 4.18 1.37
N THR A 185 -4.48 2.86 1.32
CA THR A 185 -5.75 2.14 1.34
C THR A 185 -5.72 1.07 2.43
N ALA A 186 -6.66 1.14 3.37
CA ALA A 186 -6.97 0.05 4.27
C ALA A 186 -7.97 -0.88 3.58
N ASN A 187 -7.61 -2.14 3.39
CA ASN A 187 -8.50 -3.18 2.86
C ASN A 187 -9.02 -4.04 4.00
N TYR A 188 -10.31 -4.30 4.01
CA TYR A 188 -10.97 -5.18 4.95
C TYR A 188 -11.66 -6.33 4.22
N TYR A 189 -11.41 -7.53 4.69
CA TYR A 189 -11.95 -8.77 4.14
C TYR A 189 -12.90 -9.37 5.18
N PRO A 190 -14.22 -9.08 5.11
CA PRO A 190 -15.18 -9.57 6.08
C PRO A 190 -15.27 -11.10 6.07
N GLU A 191 -15.63 -11.68 7.19
CA GLU A 191 -16.04 -13.09 7.25
C GLU A 191 -17.29 -13.28 6.39
N LEU A 192 -17.28 -14.32 5.57
CA LEU A 192 -18.41 -14.61 4.69
C LEU A 192 -19.35 -15.59 5.38
N GLU A 193 -20.64 -15.26 5.43
CA GLU A 193 -21.67 -16.15 5.96
C GLU A 193 -21.85 -17.42 5.10
N GLN A 194 -21.56 -17.30 3.81
CA GLN A 194 -21.59 -18.41 2.85
C GLN A 194 -20.29 -18.42 2.04
N PRO A 195 -19.85 -19.59 1.53
CA PRO A 195 -18.73 -19.66 0.63
C PRO A 195 -18.94 -18.74 -0.59
N ALA A 196 -17.89 -18.05 -1.02
CA ALA A 196 -17.91 -17.29 -2.27
C ALA A 196 -18.24 -18.20 -3.46
N ASP A 197 -18.87 -17.66 -4.49
CA ASP A 197 -19.04 -18.36 -5.76
C ASP A 197 -17.67 -18.72 -6.35
N SER A 198 -17.66 -19.74 -7.23
CA SER A 198 -16.40 -20.29 -7.79
C SER A 198 -15.51 -19.26 -8.46
N ASP A 199 -16.11 -18.22 -9.02
CA ASP A 199 -15.45 -17.17 -9.80
C ASP A 199 -15.34 -15.83 -9.04
N GLN A 200 -15.81 -15.79 -7.80
CA GLN A 200 -15.77 -14.61 -6.95
C GLN A 200 -14.60 -14.70 -5.97
N PHE A 201 -13.74 -13.67 -5.98
CA PHE A 201 -12.54 -13.61 -5.17
C PHE A 201 -12.67 -12.56 -4.06
N ARG A 202 -11.94 -12.75 -2.98
CA ARG A 202 -11.76 -11.69 -1.99
C ARG A 202 -11.02 -10.49 -2.59
N ARG A 203 -10.04 -10.78 -3.45
CA ARG A 203 -9.33 -9.82 -4.29
C ARG A 203 -8.93 -10.51 -5.57
N SER A 204 -9.38 -10.00 -6.70
CA SER A 204 -9.10 -10.55 -8.02
C SER A 204 -7.62 -10.37 -8.38
N GLU A 205 -7.13 -11.26 -9.23
CA GLU A 205 -5.79 -11.11 -9.82
C GLU A 205 -5.71 -9.82 -10.64
N HIS A 206 -4.69 -9.01 -10.38
CA HIS A 206 -4.54 -7.71 -11.00
C HIS A 206 -3.07 -7.32 -11.14
N THR A 207 -2.81 -6.26 -11.92
CA THR A 207 -1.54 -5.57 -11.96
C THR A 207 -1.65 -4.27 -11.15
N ASP A 208 -0.61 -3.96 -10.39
CA ASP A 208 -0.55 -2.71 -9.65
C ASP A 208 -0.03 -1.57 -10.53
N TRP A 209 -0.52 -0.38 -10.28
CA TRP A 209 -0.04 0.84 -10.89
C TRP A 209 0.98 1.53 -9.99
N GLY A 210 2.00 2.11 -10.60
CA GLY A 210 3.04 2.86 -9.90
C GLY A 210 4.37 2.12 -9.81
N VAL A 211 5.36 2.76 -9.17
CA VAL A 211 6.73 2.26 -9.08
C VAL A 211 6.87 1.22 -7.97
N SER A 212 6.19 1.42 -6.85
CA SER A 212 6.25 0.52 -5.71
C SER A 212 4.95 0.51 -4.92
N ARG A 213 4.63 -0.62 -4.31
CA ARG A 213 3.48 -0.78 -3.42
C ARG A 213 3.91 -1.45 -2.13
N PHE A 214 3.45 -0.90 -0.99
CA PHE A 214 3.67 -1.47 0.32
C PHE A 214 2.43 -2.18 0.82
N PHE A 215 2.61 -3.38 1.38
CA PHE A 215 1.55 -4.08 2.09
C PHE A 215 1.99 -4.30 3.54
N SER A 216 1.11 -3.93 4.45
CA SER A 216 1.19 -4.32 5.85
C SER A 216 -0.04 -5.16 6.17
N THR A 217 0.13 -6.29 6.82
CA THR A 217 -0.99 -7.17 7.17
C THR A 217 -1.25 -7.13 8.66
N MET A 218 -2.52 -6.97 9.02
CA MET A 218 -2.97 -6.84 10.42
C MET A 218 -3.20 -8.18 11.13
N VAL A 219 -3.19 -9.30 10.40
CA VAL A 219 -3.57 -10.63 10.93
C VAL A 219 -2.51 -11.64 10.55
N SER A 220 -2.32 -12.66 11.42
CA SER A 220 -1.58 -13.86 11.07
C SER A 220 -2.14 -14.42 9.77
N LEU A 221 -1.32 -14.41 8.74
CA LEU A 221 -1.70 -14.82 7.40
C LEU A 221 -2.11 -16.29 7.38
N ASP A 222 -3.41 -16.56 7.26
CA ASP A 222 -3.91 -17.69 6.48
C ASP A 222 -3.85 -17.38 4.97
N CYS A 223 -2.90 -16.60 4.57
CA CYS A 223 -2.54 -16.47 3.17
C CYS A 223 -1.88 -17.79 2.79
N LYS A 224 -2.48 -18.54 1.85
CA LYS A 224 -1.97 -19.82 1.34
C LYS A 224 -0.62 -19.72 0.60
N SER A 225 0.12 -18.66 0.79
CA SER A 225 1.51 -18.54 0.42
C SER A 225 2.33 -19.34 1.44
N LYS A 226 2.52 -20.62 1.17
CA LYS A 226 3.30 -21.60 1.95
C LYS A 226 4.77 -21.20 2.20
N HIS A 227 5.19 -19.99 1.90
CA HIS A 227 6.58 -19.59 1.82
C HIS A 227 7.01 -18.52 2.83
N LEU A 228 6.12 -18.06 3.75
CA LEU A 228 6.44 -16.96 4.67
C LEU A 228 6.73 -17.39 6.11
N THR A 229 6.88 -18.67 6.42
CA THR A 229 7.28 -19.16 7.74
C THR A 229 8.69 -19.70 7.71
N GLU A 230 9.66 -18.94 8.19
CA GLU A 230 10.95 -19.48 8.66
C GLU A 230 10.91 -19.59 10.17
N ASN A 231 11.16 -20.79 10.67
CA ASN A 231 11.41 -21.12 12.09
C ASN A 231 10.30 -20.68 13.07
N GLY A 232 9.02 -20.70 12.67
CA GLY A 232 7.91 -20.43 13.60
C GLY A 232 7.81 -19.00 14.11
N LYS A 233 8.55 -18.06 13.54
CA LYS A 233 8.44 -16.64 13.85
C LYS A 233 7.44 -15.96 12.94
N THR A 234 6.40 -15.37 13.52
CA THR A 234 5.48 -14.49 12.81
C THR A 234 6.18 -13.13 12.66
N TYR A 235 6.58 -12.78 11.44
CA TYR A 235 7.05 -11.44 11.14
C TYR A 235 5.85 -10.57 10.79
N ARG A 236 5.76 -9.36 11.35
CA ARG A 236 4.91 -8.30 10.79
C ARG A 236 5.60 -7.81 9.53
N LEU A 237 5.03 -8.18 8.40
CA LEU A 237 5.65 -8.01 7.09
C LEU A 237 5.11 -6.74 6.43
N SER A 238 6.01 -5.85 6.03
CA SER A 238 5.73 -4.93 4.94
C SER A 238 6.21 -5.58 3.66
N LEU A 239 5.30 -6.10 2.85
CA LEU A 239 5.61 -6.61 1.53
C LEU A 239 5.71 -5.43 0.56
N MET A 240 6.83 -5.29 -0.11
CA MET A 240 6.99 -4.34 -1.20
C MET A 240 6.84 -5.09 -2.53
N LEU A 241 5.87 -4.67 -3.32
CA LEU A 241 5.70 -5.06 -4.71
C LEU A 241 6.40 -4.03 -5.59
N LEU A 242 7.32 -4.48 -6.42
CA LEU A 242 7.86 -3.67 -7.50
C LEU A 242 7.07 -4.02 -8.76
N SER A 243 6.29 -3.06 -9.24
CA SER A 243 5.63 -3.22 -10.54
C SER A 243 6.69 -3.17 -11.65
N SER A 244 6.80 -4.24 -12.41
CA SER A 244 7.68 -4.31 -13.59
C SER A 244 7.11 -3.60 -14.83
N THR A 245 5.96 -2.95 -14.71
CA THR A 245 5.35 -2.22 -15.82
C THR A 245 5.86 -0.78 -15.87
N TRP A 246 6.94 -0.58 -16.59
CA TRP A 246 7.34 0.75 -17.05
C TRP A 246 6.35 1.14 -18.16
N VAL A 247 5.52 2.14 -17.89
CA VAL A 247 4.81 2.85 -18.96
C VAL A 247 5.75 3.96 -19.42
N THR A 248 6.28 3.76 -20.64
CA THR A 248 6.97 4.82 -21.41
C THR A 248 6.01 5.95 -21.77
#